data_be3d088697e6a18b8a9dc719e22209f1
#
_entry.id   be3d088697e6a18b8a9dc719e22209f1
#
_cell.length_a   1.000
_cell.length_b   1.000
_cell.length_c   1.000
_cell.angle_alpha   90.00
_cell.angle_beta   90.00
_cell.angle_gamma   90.00
#
_symmetry.space_group_name_H-M   'P 1'
#
loop_
_entity.id
_entity.type
_entity.pdbx_description
1 polymer ?
#
loop_
_entity_poly.entity_id
_entity_poly.type
_entity_poly.pdbx_seq_one_letter_code
_entity_poly.pdbx_strand_id
1 'polypeptide(L)'
;MDKFQVSENADFYKVVRTTSLNGEVLNYSTSFFDRRIVPFLNEEIAKKSIYEYLEKDLKLKIAYSRREIKFRKITSEEQKYFKLKDINMVVVIETHAYLSNGTLFQYETIIHHPEKFTFTAIAKRWFFIQK
;
A
#
# COMPACT_ATOMS: atom_id res chain seq x y z
N MET A 1 -7.31 2.58 -14.38
CA MET A 1 -6.94 3.99 -14.17
C MET A 1 -6.64 4.24 -12.72
N ASP A 2 -5.54 4.90 -12.43
CA ASP A 2 -5.11 5.18 -11.06
C ASP A 2 -5.32 6.65 -10.72
N LYS A 3 -5.82 6.89 -9.52
CA LYS A 3 -5.98 8.22 -8.95
C LYS A 3 -5.11 8.32 -7.71
N PHE A 4 -4.34 9.40 -7.61
CA PHE A 4 -3.46 9.64 -6.46
C PHE A 4 -3.85 10.94 -5.78
N GLN A 5 -3.84 10.92 -4.46
CA GLN A 5 -4.01 12.12 -3.62
C GLN A 5 -2.91 12.11 -2.57
N VAL A 6 -2.16 13.19 -2.47
CA VAL A 6 -1.13 13.35 -1.45
C VAL A 6 -1.53 14.47 -0.51
N SER A 7 -1.52 14.18 0.77
CA SER A 7 -1.75 15.16 1.83
C SER A 7 -0.70 15.00 2.91
N GLU A 8 -0.61 15.97 3.81
CA GLU A 8 0.43 15.97 4.84
C GLU A 8 -0.09 16.50 6.16
N ASN A 9 0.53 16.03 7.23
CA ASN A 9 0.45 16.64 8.55
C ASN A 9 1.88 16.84 9.08
N ALA A 10 2.03 17.17 10.36
CA ALA A 10 3.34 17.43 10.96
C ALA A 10 4.29 16.22 10.88
N ASP A 11 3.75 15.00 10.93
CA ASP A 11 4.52 13.78 11.09
C ASP A 11 4.56 12.89 9.85
N PHE A 12 3.56 12.97 8.98
CA PHE A 12 3.41 12.03 7.87
C PHE A 12 3.00 12.70 6.56
N TYR A 13 3.45 12.11 5.46
CA TYR A 13 2.76 12.23 4.17
C TYR A 13 1.80 11.08 4.02
N LYS A 14 0.59 11.39 3.61
CA LYS A 14 -0.45 10.40 3.34
C LYS A 14 -0.68 10.35 1.83
N VAL A 15 -0.50 9.17 1.25
CA VAL A 15 -0.76 8.94 -0.18
C VAL A 15 -1.94 8.00 -0.31
N VAL A 16 -2.99 8.47 -0.96
CA VAL A 16 -4.16 7.66 -1.27
C VAL A 16 -4.15 7.36 -2.75
N ARG A 17 -4.25 6.08 -3.09
CA ARG A 17 -4.32 5.62 -4.48
C ARG A 17 -5.57 4.79 -4.67
N THR A 18 -6.35 5.15 -5.69
CA THR A 18 -7.53 4.39 -6.10
C THR A 18 -7.27 3.83 -7.49
N THR A 19 -7.39 2.53 -7.63
CA THR A 19 -7.26 1.84 -8.92
C THR A 19 -8.64 1.39 -9.38
N SER A 20 -9.03 1.81 -10.58
CA SER A 20 -10.34 1.49 -11.14
C SER A 20 -10.21 0.92 -12.54
N LEU A 21 -11.17 0.08 -12.92
CA LEU A 21 -11.29 -0.48 -14.26
C LEU A 21 -12.75 -0.48 -14.66
N ASN A 22 -13.06 0.14 -15.80
CA ASN A 22 -14.44 0.24 -16.31
C ASN A 22 -15.42 0.82 -15.28
N GLY A 23 -14.98 1.87 -14.56
CA GLY A 23 -15.81 2.54 -13.57
C GLY A 23 -15.94 1.79 -12.24
N GLU A 24 -15.30 0.66 -12.10
CA GLU A 24 -15.35 -0.15 -10.88
C GLU A 24 -14.02 -0.06 -10.14
N VAL A 25 -14.10 0.22 -8.83
CA VAL A 25 -12.89 0.29 -7.98
C VAL A 25 -12.39 -1.12 -7.70
N LEU A 26 -11.13 -1.37 -8.07
CA LEU A 26 -10.48 -2.66 -7.84
C LEU A 26 -9.77 -2.69 -6.48
N ASN A 27 -9.10 -1.60 -6.14
CA ASN A 27 -8.47 -1.47 -4.83
C ASN A 27 -8.31 0.00 -4.45
N TYR A 28 -8.11 0.19 -3.16
CA TYR A 28 -7.95 1.51 -2.54
C TYR A 28 -6.84 1.39 -1.52
N SER A 29 -5.76 2.15 -1.71
CA SER A 29 -4.62 2.09 -0.80
C SER A 29 -4.40 3.41 -0.08
N THR A 30 -3.96 3.31 1.16
CA THR A 30 -3.56 4.45 1.98
C THR A 30 -2.17 4.16 2.51
N SER A 31 -1.20 4.98 2.13
CA SER A 31 0.18 4.86 2.59
C SER A 31 0.55 6.06 3.44
N PHE A 32 1.21 5.78 4.57
CA PHE A 32 1.78 6.82 5.43
C PHE A 32 3.29 6.71 5.39
N PHE A 33 3.94 7.82 5.09
CA PHE A 33 5.40 7.92 5.06
C PHE A 33 5.88 8.86 6.16
N ASP A 34 6.85 8.42 6.94
CA ASP A 34 7.43 9.23 8.02
C ASP A 34 8.20 10.42 7.42
N ARG A 35 7.79 11.64 7.73
CA ARG A 35 8.39 12.86 7.19
C ARG A 35 9.82 13.11 7.64
N ARG A 36 10.25 12.48 8.73
CA ARG A 36 11.64 12.58 9.16
C ARG A 36 12.57 11.83 8.22
N ILE A 37 12.02 10.84 7.48
CA ILE A 37 12.78 10.00 6.56
C ILE A 37 12.49 10.41 5.11
N VAL A 38 11.23 10.70 4.80
CA VAL A 38 10.79 11.16 3.49
C VAL A 38 10.37 12.61 3.62
N PRO A 39 11.32 13.55 3.48
CA PRO A 39 11.04 14.96 3.79
C PRO A 39 10.13 15.67 2.81
N PHE A 40 10.01 15.16 1.59
CA PHE A 40 9.17 15.75 0.56
C PHE A 40 8.51 14.68 -0.29
N LEU A 41 7.21 14.85 -0.53
CA LEU A 41 6.43 13.97 -1.39
C LEU A 41 5.26 14.75 -1.97
N ASN A 42 4.99 14.55 -3.26
CA ASN A 42 3.85 15.16 -3.94
C ASN A 42 3.20 14.18 -4.91
N GLU A 43 2.09 14.59 -5.54
CA GLU A 43 1.36 13.71 -6.46
C GLU A 43 2.19 13.31 -7.67
N GLU A 44 3.03 14.21 -8.17
CA GLU A 44 3.85 13.93 -9.34
C GLU A 44 4.84 12.80 -9.06
N ILE A 45 5.49 12.84 -7.90
CA ILE A 45 6.40 11.78 -7.46
C ILE A 45 5.63 10.48 -7.26
N ALA A 46 4.44 10.55 -6.63
CA ALA A 46 3.62 9.38 -6.37
C ALA A 46 3.16 8.69 -7.65
N LYS A 47 2.84 9.46 -8.69
CA LYS A 47 2.41 8.91 -9.98
C LYS A 47 3.53 8.19 -10.73
N LYS A 48 4.77 8.62 -10.54
CA LYS A 48 5.91 7.99 -11.21
C LYS A 48 6.33 6.71 -10.51
N SER A 49 7.03 6.82 -9.40
CA SER A 49 7.40 5.69 -8.56
C SER A 49 7.97 6.22 -7.26
N ILE A 50 7.25 6.00 -6.18
CA ILE A 50 7.70 6.43 -4.86
C ILE A 50 9.01 5.71 -4.48
N TYR A 51 9.08 4.39 -4.68
CA TYR A 51 10.28 3.64 -4.31
C TYR A 51 11.51 4.04 -5.11
N GLU A 52 11.35 4.37 -6.39
CA GLU A 52 12.45 4.88 -7.18
C GLU A 52 12.97 6.20 -6.61
N TYR A 53 12.08 7.09 -6.21
CA TYR A 53 12.43 8.33 -5.56
C TYR A 53 13.16 8.09 -4.24
N LEU A 54 12.66 7.18 -3.40
CA LEU A 54 13.27 6.86 -2.12
C LEU A 54 14.67 6.30 -2.27
N GLU A 55 14.86 5.38 -3.21
CA GLU A 55 16.13 4.70 -3.40
C GLU A 55 17.16 5.51 -4.19
N LYS A 56 16.72 6.17 -5.27
CA LYS A 56 17.63 6.92 -6.15
C LYS A 56 17.89 8.33 -5.68
N ASP A 57 16.84 9.07 -5.36
CA ASP A 57 16.97 10.48 -5.00
C ASP A 57 17.32 10.69 -3.55
N LEU A 58 16.66 9.97 -2.64
CA LEU A 58 16.91 10.08 -1.22
C LEU A 58 18.00 9.11 -0.73
N LYS A 59 18.41 8.16 -1.57
CA LYS A 59 19.46 7.19 -1.25
C LYS A 59 19.17 6.35 0.00
N LEU A 60 17.90 6.03 0.21
CA LEU A 60 17.49 5.18 1.32
C LEU A 60 17.76 3.71 1.02
N LYS A 61 18.18 2.97 2.03
CA LYS A 61 18.39 1.53 1.91
C LYS A 61 17.18 0.81 2.48
N ILE A 62 16.28 0.42 1.61
CA ILE A 62 15.08 -0.31 1.98
C ILE A 62 15.45 -1.77 2.15
N ALA A 63 15.15 -2.35 3.30
CA ALA A 63 15.58 -3.70 3.64
C ALA A 63 14.49 -4.74 3.45
N TYR A 64 13.33 -4.55 4.09
CA TYR A 64 12.26 -5.54 4.03
C TYR A 64 10.93 -4.91 4.36
N SER A 65 9.86 -5.66 4.07
CA SER A 65 8.52 -5.31 4.49
C SER A 65 7.85 -6.54 5.12
N ARG A 66 6.96 -6.27 6.06
CA ARG A 66 6.11 -7.27 6.68
C ARG A 66 4.71 -7.04 6.18
N ARG A 67 4.06 -8.09 5.65
CA ARG A 67 2.70 -8.02 5.11
C ARG A 67 1.79 -8.98 5.84
N GLU A 68 0.57 -8.49 6.11
CA GLU A 68 -0.50 -9.33 6.63
C GLU A 68 -1.69 -9.22 5.69
N ILE A 69 -2.27 -10.36 5.32
CA ILE A 69 -3.46 -10.43 4.49
C ILE A 69 -4.62 -10.86 5.36
N LYS A 70 -5.66 -10.05 5.40
CA LYS A 70 -6.82 -10.27 6.27
C LYS A 70 -8.11 -10.20 5.49
N PHE A 71 -9.13 -10.91 5.98
CA PHE A 71 -10.51 -10.71 5.57
C PHE A 71 -11.25 -10.01 6.68
N ARG A 72 -12.08 -9.04 6.34
CA ARG A 72 -12.98 -8.42 7.30
C ARG A 72 -14.24 -7.90 6.61
N LYS A 73 -15.24 -7.60 7.41
CA LYS A 73 -16.45 -6.96 6.89
C LYS A 73 -16.13 -5.61 6.30
N ILE A 74 -16.81 -5.30 5.20
CA ILE A 74 -16.73 -3.97 4.58
C ILE A 74 -17.37 -2.94 5.51
N THR A 75 -16.78 -1.75 5.59
CA THR A 75 -17.36 -0.64 6.36
C THR A 75 -18.36 0.13 5.51
N SER A 76 -19.21 0.93 6.19
CA SER A 76 -20.17 1.80 5.50
C SER A 76 -19.48 2.77 4.55
N GLU A 77 -18.34 3.29 4.95
CA GLU A 77 -17.56 4.21 4.13
C GLU A 77 -17.03 3.51 2.87
N GLU A 78 -16.52 2.30 3.03
CA GLU A 78 -15.99 1.51 1.92
C GLU A 78 -17.06 1.12 0.92
N GLN A 79 -18.30 0.92 1.37
CA GLN A 79 -19.42 0.62 0.48
C GLN A 79 -19.73 1.74 -0.50
N LYS A 80 -19.26 2.95 -0.24
CA LYS A 80 -19.46 4.08 -1.15
C LYS A 80 -18.67 3.93 -2.43
N TYR A 81 -17.54 3.22 -2.40
CA TYR A 81 -16.71 3.03 -3.58
C TYR A 81 -16.55 1.57 -4.03
N PHE A 82 -16.67 0.59 -3.15
CA PHE A 82 -16.72 -0.82 -3.52
C PHE A 82 -18.18 -1.27 -3.64
N LYS A 83 -18.64 -1.47 -4.86
CA LYS A 83 -20.03 -1.89 -5.09
C LYS A 83 -20.13 -3.41 -5.06
N LEU A 84 -20.19 -3.97 -3.87
CA LEU A 84 -20.35 -5.41 -3.67
C LEU A 84 -21.81 -5.76 -3.61
N LYS A 85 -22.22 -6.83 -4.30
CA LYS A 85 -23.63 -7.25 -4.37
C LYS A 85 -23.96 -8.31 -3.33
N ASP A 86 -23.29 -9.45 -3.38
CA ASP A 86 -23.63 -10.61 -2.54
C ASP A 86 -22.60 -10.87 -1.46
N ILE A 87 -21.49 -10.14 -1.46
CA ILE A 87 -20.39 -10.32 -0.53
C ILE A 87 -20.23 -9.03 0.27
N ASN A 88 -20.12 -9.16 1.59
CA ASN A 88 -19.91 -8.01 2.46
C ASN A 88 -18.52 -8.02 3.11
N MET A 89 -17.59 -8.77 2.53
CA MET A 89 -16.22 -8.88 3.02
C MET A 89 -15.25 -8.24 2.05
N VAL A 90 -14.14 -7.72 2.56
CA VAL A 90 -13.05 -7.20 1.73
C VAL A 90 -11.75 -7.86 2.14
N VAL A 91 -10.79 -7.87 1.22
CA VAL A 91 -9.42 -8.31 1.48
C VAL A 91 -8.60 -7.09 1.84
N VAL A 92 -7.92 -7.14 2.97
CA VAL A 92 -7.07 -6.05 3.45
C VAL A 92 -5.63 -6.54 3.56
N ILE A 93 -4.71 -5.82 2.94
CA ILE A 93 -3.29 -6.09 3.08
C ILE A 93 -2.65 -4.93 3.84
N GLU A 94 -2.07 -5.24 5.00
CA GLU A 94 -1.34 -4.27 5.80
C GLU A 94 0.16 -4.50 5.62
N THR A 95 0.89 -3.44 5.30
CA THR A 95 2.33 -3.51 5.05
C THR A 95 3.07 -2.54 5.95
N HIS A 96 4.10 -3.04 6.63
CA HIS A 96 5.07 -2.23 7.36
C HIS A 96 6.41 -2.37 6.64
N ALA A 97 6.99 -1.27 6.19
CA ALA A 97 8.25 -1.30 5.45
C ALA A 97 9.37 -0.65 6.25
N TYR A 98 10.53 -1.28 6.23
CA TYR A 98 11.67 -0.94 7.08
C TYR A 98 12.92 -0.68 6.27
N LEU A 99 13.71 0.27 6.75
CA LEU A 99 15.06 0.52 6.25
C LEU A 99 16.04 -0.52 6.82
N SER A 100 17.24 -0.59 6.24
CA SER A 100 18.27 -1.55 6.70
C SER A 100 18.72 -1.32 8.14
N ASN A 101 18.52 -0.13 8.68
CA ASN A 101 18.82 0.14 10.09
C ASN A 101 17.66 -0.20 11.05
N GLY A 102 16.60 -0.83 10.54
CA GLY A 102 15.45 -1.24 11.33
C GLY A 102 14.38 -0.18 11.50
N THR A 103 14.55 1.00 10.90
CA THR A 103 13.57 2.08 11.04
C THR A 103 12.36 1.85 10.16
N LEU A 104 11.16 1.93 10.75
CA LEU A 104 9.91 1.90 10.01
C LEU A 104 9.72 3.23 9.28
N PHE A 105 9.59 3.19 7.95
CA PHE A 105 9.41 4.42 7.16
C PHE A 105 8.07 4.51 6.45
N GLN A 106 7.38 3.39 6.27
CA GLN A 106 6.10 3.35 5.59
C GLN A 106 5.15 2.34 6.24
N TYR A 107 3.90 2.77 6.40
CA TYR A 107 2.79 1.89 6.75
C TYR A 107 1.73 2.03 5.67
N GLU A 108 1.28 0.91 5.11
CA GLU A 108 0.30 0.91 4.03
C GLU A 108 -0.84 -0.05 4.32
N THR A 109 -2.05 0.38 3.98
CA THR A 109 -3.23 -0.48 3.98
C THR A 109 -3.81 -0.48 2.57
N ILE A 110 -3.97 -1.66 1.98
CA ILE A 110 -4.63 -1.82 0.68
C ILE A 110 -5.90 -2.61 0.89
N ILE A 111 -7.02 -2.06 0.44
CA ILE A 111 -8.31 -2.72 0.49
C ILE A 111 -8.64 -3.17 -0.92
N HIS A 112 -8.83 -4.48 -1.11
CA HIS A 112 -9.11 -5.09 -2.41
C HIS A 112 -10.54 -5.53 -2.52
N HIS A 113 -11.12 -5.33 -3.71
CA HIS A 113 -12.37 -5.95 -4.09
C HIS A 113 -12.17 -7.47 -4.06
N PRO A 114 -12.95 -8.23 -3.28
CA PRO A 114 -12.66 -9.64 -3.04
C PRO A 114 -12.74 -10.51 -4.28
N GLU A 115 -13.58 -10.13 -5.26
CA GLU A 115 -13.72 -10.89 -6.51
C GLU A 115 -12.61 -10.59 -7.51
N LYS A 116 -11.81 -9.54 -7.26
CA LYS A 116 -10.75 -9.11 -8.17
C LYS A 116 -9.36 -9.33 -7.58
N PHE A 117 -9.27 -10.02 -6.46
CA PHE A 117 -8.01 -10.24 -5.76
C PHE A 117 -7.46 -11.63 -6.04
N THR A 118 -6.17 -11.66 -6.40
CA THR A 118 -5.42 -12.90 -6.52
C THR A 118 -4.06 -12.69 -5.86
N PHE A 119 -3.67 -13.61 -5.02
CA PHE A 119 -2.34 -13.63 -4.43
C PHE A 119 -1.55 -14.80 -4.99
N THR A 120 -0.35 -14.49 -5.50
CA THR A 120 0.56 -15.50 -6.03
C THR A 120 1.94 -15.28 -5.43
N ALA A 121 2.54 -16.35 -4.92
CA ALA A 121 3.88 -16.32 -4.39
C ALA A 121 4.68 -17.48 -4.95
N ILE A 122 5.97 -17.25 -5.20
CA ILE A 122 6.90 -18.29 -5.59
C ILE A 122 7.80 -18.58 -4.40
N ALA A 123 7.71 -19.79 -3.87
CA ALA A 123 8.54 -20.23 -2.76
C ALA A 123 9.68 -21.08 -3.31
N LYS A 124 10.91 -20.66 -3.04
CA LYS A 124 12.09 -21.41 -3.45
C LYS A 124 12.55 -22.29 -2.30
N ARG A 125 13.10 -23.45 -2.62
CA ARG A 125 13.50 -24.42 -1.62
C ARG A 125 14.44 -23.87 -0.55
N TRP A 126 15.36 -22.99 -0.90
CA TRP A 126 16.33 -22.43 0.03
C TRP A 126 15.69 -21.51 1.09
N PHE A 127 14.48 -21.01 0.87
CA PHE A 127 13.75 -20.23 1.86
C PHE A 127 13.47 -21.03 3.13
N PHE A 128 13.19 -22.32 2.97
CA PHE A 128 12.87 -23.19 4.10
C PHE A 128 14.11 -23.58 4.89
N ILE A 129 15.27 -23.51 4.29
CA ILE A 129 16.54 -23.83 4.93
C ILE A 129 17.02 -22.69 5.83
N GLN A 130 16.70 -21.45 5.45
CA GLN A 130 17.17 -20.25 6.15
C GLN A 130 16.33 -19.88 7.38
N LYS A 131 15.29 -20.61 7.66
CA LYS A 131 14.53 -20.42 8.88
C LYS A 131 15.32 -20.95 10.06
#